data_3dfc2b076fbdcf1d2e2501d395330dbf
#
_entry.id   3dfc2b076fbdcf1d2e2501d395330dbf
#
_cell.length_a   1.000
_cell.length_b   1.000
_cell.length_c   1.000
_cell.angle_alpha   90.00
_cell.angle_beta   90.00
_cell.angle_gamma   90.00
#
_symmetry.space_group_name_H-M   'P 1'
#
loop_
_entity.id
_entity.type
_entity.pdbx_description
1 polymer ?
#
loop_
_entity_poly.entity_id
_entity_poly.type
_entity_poly.pdbx_seq_one_letter_code
_entity_poly.pdbx_strand_id
1 'polypeptide(L)'
;SPPHFSLELLQTERAYVTRLHLLDQVFCARLTEEAGKGMFPVEVVKGIFSNVGSIYTFHSQFLLPDLETRMSQWASTPRIGDILAQLAPFLRMYAEYVKNFDSAMDLLKQWTERSAQFNTIIQDIQSQEVCGNLTLQHHMLEPVQRVPRYEMLLKDYLKKLPEDDPDCSQAKKSLNIISMAATHSNMAIRKMENLKKLMEIYEMLGGEEDIVNPSNELIKEGQILKLAARNTSSMERYLFLFNNMLLYCVPKFSLVGQRFTVRTRVCVEGMKVLETSNEDYPHTFQVSGKERTLELQASSEQDKEDWIKVSVLFRGNLHLRHFPYLCSCVFQKEELGKRAPRWIRDNEVTMCMKCKEPFNPLTRRRHHCRACGYVVCYKCSDYKASLRYDGNKLNKVCKDCYFILTGRADAEEPVSGKKRGILEIEAAQVSGNSFLCGFLQYSTDRTKPCQRVWCVIPQHDALVLYLYGAPQDVKAQCTIPLLGYQVEDVQRSVDHPPTSFRLCQSKSVHCFTADTEEVKLRWLKVIHKAVIGEMPECQTLSKQDVRVEQRMSVAGGGSEDETIEDR
;
A
#
# COMPACT_ATOMS: atom_id res chain seq x y z
N SER A 1 -9.22 1.89 54.99
CA SER A 1 -8.53 0.81 54.29
C SER A 1 -8.02 1.29 52.94
N PRO A 2 -6.87 0.81 52.46
CA PRO A 2 -6.36 1.15 51.14
C PRO A 2 -7.40 0.83 50.06
N PRO A 3 -7.52 1.65 48.99
CA PRO A 3 -8.41 1.35 47.87
C PRO A 3 -7.94 0.08 47.11
N HIS A 4 -8.87 -0.57 46.47
CA HIS A 4 -8.62 -1.84 45.74
C HIS A 4 -7.42 -1.76 44.80
N PHE A 5 -7.25 -0.66 44.10
CA PHE A 5 -6.11 -0.41 43.22
C PHE A 5 -4.76 -0.50 43.92
N SER A 6 -4.61 0.15 45.09
CA SER A 6 -3.36 0.18 45.85
C SER A 6 -2.98 -1.23 46.33
N LEU A 7 -3.98 -2.01 46.73
CA LEU A 7 -3.79 -3.40 47.10
C LEU A 7 -3.41 -4.28 45.90
N GLU A 8 -4.04 -4.06 44.75
CA GLU A 8 -3.71 -4.74 43.51
C GLU A 8 -2.28 -4.42 43.07
N LEU A 9 -1.86 -3.15 43.13
CA LEU A 9 -0.49 -2.75 42.83
C LEU A 9 0.51 -3.48 43.75
N LEU A 10 0.28 -3.52 45.06
CA LEU A 10 1.14 -4.21 46.01
C LEU A 10 1.19 -5.71 45.75
N GLN A 11 0.04 -6.36 45.55
CA GLN A 11 -0.03 -7.80 45.28
C GLN A 11 0.71 -8.17 44.00
N THR A 12 0.49 -7.42 42.94
CA THR A 12 1.17 -7.68 41.66
C THR A 12 2.66 -7.37 41.74
N GLU A 13 3.09 -6.40 42.57
CA GLU A 13 4.50 -6.10 42.79
C GLU A 13 5.20 -7.22 43.55
N ARG A 14 4.59 -7.77 44.59
CA ARG A 14 5.13 -8.94 45.29
C ARG A 14 5.33 -10.13 44.38
N ALA A 15 4.32 -10.44 43.57
CA ALA A 15 4.42 -11.53 42.58
C ALA A 15 5.55 -11.26 41.57
N TYR A 16 5.68 -10.01 41.10
CA TYR A 16 6.70 -9.62 40.15
C TYR A 16 8.12 -9.72 40.73
N VAL A 17 8.33 -9.25 41.96
CA VAL A 17 9.63 -9.40 42.66
C VAL A 17 10.00 -10.87 42.83
N THR A 18 9.05 -11.75 43.15
CA THR A 18 9.27 -13.20 43.22
C THR A 18 9.74 -13.75 41.87
N ARG A 19 9.16 -13.28 40.75
CA ARG A 19 9.56 -13.68 39.40
C ARG A 19 10.96 -13.16 39.02
N LEU A 20 11.27 -11.94 39.39
CA LEU A 20 12.61 -11.37 39.21
C LEU A 20 13.66 -12.11 40.02
N HIS A 21 13.33 -12.49 41.25
CA HIS A 21 14.20 -13.35 42.08
C HIS A 21 14.47 -14.69 41.37
N LEU A 22 13.44 -15.31 40.81
CA LEU A 22 13.60 -16.57 40.08
C LEU A 22 14.53 -16.41 38.87
N LEU A 23 14.36 -15.34 38.10
CA LEU A 23 15.19 -15.05 36.93
C LEU A 23 16.66 -14.80 37.30
N ASP A 24 16.91 -13.94 38.28
CA ASP A 24 18.24 -13.46 38.63
C ASP A 24 18.95 -14.45 39.56
N GLN A 25 18.32 -14.82 40.67
CA GLN A 25 18.97 -15.57 41.75
C GLN A 25 18.88 -17.10 41.56
N VAL A 26 18.02 -17.59 40.71
CA VAL A 26 17.89 -19.04 40.47
C VAL A 26 18.40 -19.39 39.05
N PHE A 27 17.79 -18.90 37.98
CA PHE A 27 18.23 -19.24 36.63
C PHE A 27 19.60 -18.64 36.29
N CYS A 28 19.74 -17.31 36.38
CA CYS A 28 20.97 -16.61 36.01
C CYS A 28 22.15 -17.05 36.90
N ALA A 29 21.96 -17.13 38.21
CA ALA A 29 23.00 -17.52 39.14
C ALA A 29 23.48 -18.97 38.89
N ARG A 30 22.56 -19.93 38.72
CA ARG A 30 22.91 -21.33 38.46
C ARG A 30 23.63 -21.49 37.11
N LEU A 31 23.14 -20.85 36.05
CA LEU A 31 23.81 -20.91 34.76
C LEU A 31 25.17 -20.21 34.78
N THR A 32 25.33 -19.14 35.54
CA THR A 32 26.62 -18.44 35.71
C THR A 32 27.63 -19.33 36.44
N GLU A 33 27.20 -20.05 37.48
CA GLU A 33 28.03 -21.00 38.19
C GLU A 33 28.56 -22.11 37.26
N GLU A 34 27.68 -22.72 36.46
CA GLU A 34 28.05 -23.79 35.54
C GLU A 34 28.92 -23.28 34.37
N ALA A 35 28.67 -22.04 33.89
CA ALA A 35 29.55 -21.40 32.92
C ALA A 35 30.96 -21.16 33.48
N GLY A 36 31.08 -20.83 34.78
CA GLY A 36 32.36 -20.71 35.48
C GLY A 36 33.15 -22.03 35.58
N LYS A 37 32.46 -23.15 35.46
CA LYS A 37 33.06 -24.50 35.36
C LYS A 37 33.49 -24.87 33.94
N GLY A 38 33.31 -23.95 32.97
CA GLY A 38 33.73 -24.14 31.58
C GLY A 38 32.75 -24.93 30.71
N MET A 39 31.52 -25.15 31.17
CA MET A 39 30.50 -25.92 30.45
C MET A 39 29.97 -25.19 29.20
N PHE A 40 29.89 -23.87 29.26
CA PHE A 40 29.52 -22.96 28.18
C PHE A 40 30.02 -21.54 28.49
N PRO A 41 30.09 -20.61 27.49
CA PRO A 41 30.61 -19.26 27.71
C PRO A 41 29.75 -18.44 28.66
N VAL A 42 30.37 -17.69 29.58
CA VAL A 42 29.68 -16.76 30.50
C VAL A 42 28.92 -15.65 29.74
N GLU A 43 29.44 -15.26 28.59
CA GLU A 43 28.81 -14.26 27.72
C GLU A 43 27.42 -14.66 27.23
N VAL A 44 27.15 -15.96 27.10
CA VAL A 44 25.84 -16.50 26.77
C VAL A 44 24.83 -16.16 27.86
N VAL A 45 25.20 -16.40 29.12
CA VAL A 45 24.37 -16.11 30.29
C VAL A 45 24.10 -14.62 30.38
N LYS A 46 25.13 -13.78 30.20
CA LYS A 46 25.02 -12.31 30.18
C LYS A 46 24.10 -11.84 29.03
N GLY A 47 24.22 -12.46 27.84
CA GLY A 47 23.40 -12.15 26.70
C GLY A 47 21.94 -12.52 26.89
N ILE A 48 21.63 -13.61 27.61
CA ILE A 48 20.26 -14.05 27.90
C ILE A 48 19.61 -13.16 28.97
N PHE A 49 20.27 -12.92 30.09
CA PHE A 49 19.65 -12.26 31.24
C PHE A 49 19.83 -10.75 31.25
N SER A 50 20.73 -10.19 30.42
CA SER A 50 20.96 -8.75 30.30
C SER A 50 21.13 -8.07 31.66
N ASN A 51 20.34 -7.03 31.93
CA ASN A 51 20.34 -6.27 33.17
C ASN A 51 19.24 -6.67 34.16
N VAL A 52 18.78 -7.93 34.12
CA VAL A 52 17.70 -8.42 35.01
C VAL A 52 18.06 -8.24 36.49
N GLY A 53 19.34 -8.40 36.88
CA GLY A 53 19.80 -8.19 38.25
C GLY A 53 19.61 -6.75 38.74
N SER A 54 19.85 -5.75 37.88
CA SER A 54 19.59 -4.33 38.18
C SER A 54 18.09 -4.07 38.38
N ILE A 55 17.26 -4.69 37.52
CA ILE A 55 15.80 -4.60 37.64
C ILE A 55 15.35 -5.25 38.96
N TYR A 56 15.83 -6.45 39.28
CA TYR A 56 15.51 -7.16 40.52
C TYR A 56 15.91 -6.34 41.75
N THR A 57 17.13 -5.83 41.81
CA THR A 57 17.62 -4.99 42.92
C THR A 57 16.74 -3.80 43.15
N PHE A 58 16.36 -3.08 42.07
CA PHE A 58 15.51 -1.91 42.16
C PHE A 58 14.13 -2.22 42.76
N HIS A 59 13.47 -3.28 42.28
CA HIS A 59 12.14 -3.65 42.74
C HIS A 59 12.14 -4.25 44.15
N SER A 60 13.13 -5.10 44.48
CA SER A 60 13.19 -5.77 45.75
C SER A 60 13.68 -4.90 46.90
N GLN A 61 14.59 -3.96 46.64
CA GLN A 61 15.21 -3.14 47.68
C GLN A 61 14.58 -1.75 47.84
N PHE A 62 13.86 -1.26 46.82
CA PHE A 62 13.28 0.10 46.85
C PHE A 62 11.76 0.08 46.68
N LEU A 63 11.25 -0.33 45.53
CA LEU A 63 9.82 -0.17 45.24
C LEU A 63 8.92 -0.99 46.13
N LEU A 64 9.15 -2.26 46.28
CA LEU A 64 8.31 -3.15 47.09
C LEU A 64 8.32 -2.74 48.58
N PRO A 65 9.46 -2.47 49.25
CA PRO A 65 9.48 -2.01 50.61
C PRO A 65 8.75 -0.67 50.82
N ASP A 66 8.89 0.29 49.91
CA ASP A 66 8.20 1.57 49.97
C ASP A 66 6.67 1.41 49.86
N LEU A 67 6.21 0.55 48.95
CA LEU A 67 4.79 0.22 48.84
C LEU A 67 4.25 -0.50 50.09
N GLU A 68 4.99 -1.45 50.62
CA GLU A 68 4.59 -2.16 51.86
C GLU A 68 4.49 -1.20 53.06
N THR A 69 5.47 -0.34 53.23
CA THR A 69 5.47 0.68 54.27
C THR A 69 4.27 1.62 54.11
N ARG A 70 4.01 2.09 52.87
CA ARG A 70 2.89 2.97 52.60
C ARG A 70 1.55 2.28 52.86
N MET A 71 1.38 1.02 52.49
CA MET A 71 0.14 0.29 52.77
C MET A 71 -0.10 0.07 54.25
N SER A 72 0.94 -0.15 55.06
CA SER A 72 0.83 -0.26 56.51
C SER A 72 0.45 1.06 57.18
N GLN A 73 0.83 2.19 56.57
CA GLN A 73 0.59 3.55 57.06
C GLN A 73 -0.52 4.28 56.31
N TRP A 74 -1.37 3.55 55.58
CA TRP A 74 -2.39 4.16 54.70
C TRP A 74 -3.31 5.16 55.41
N ALA A 75 -3.67 4.90 56.67
CA ALA A 75 -4.55 5.78 57.41
C ALA A 75 -3.96 7.19 57.64
N SER A 76 -2.63 7.30 57.69
CA SER A 76 -1.93 8.59 57.89
C SER A 76 -1.46 9.21 56.57
N THR A 77 -1.19 8.40 55.57
CA THR A 77 -0.64 8.86 54.27
C THR A 77 -1.31 8.12 53.11
N PRO A 78 -2.58 8.45 52.80
CA PRO A 78 -3.36 7.74 51.79
C PRO A 78 -3.02 8.20 50.38
N ARG A 79 -1.80 7.98 49.91
CA ARG A 79 -1.30 8.34 48.57
C ARG A 79 -0.20 7.39 48.09
N ILE A 80 -0.05 7.25 46.79
CA ILE A 80 0.99 6.44 46.14
C ILE A 80 1.68 7.15 44.97
N GLY A 81 1.14 8.27 44.54
CA GLY A 81 1.67 9.01 43.39
C GLY A 81 3.10 9.48 43.60
N ASP A 82 3.45 9.87 44.85
CA ASP A 82 4.80 10.26 45.23
C ASP A 82 5.82 9.10 45.13
N ILE A 83 5.47 7.88 45.57
CA ILE A 83 6.31 6.69 45.43
C ILE A 83 6.56 6.42 43.97
N LEU A 84 5.50 6.38 43.14
CA LEU A 84 5.62 6.12 41.71
C LEU A 84 6.38 7.25 40.98
N ALA A 85 6.27 8.51 41.43
CA ALA A 85 7.02 9.63 40.88
C ALA A 85 8.52 9.52 41.10
N GLN A 86 8.94 9.02 42.26
CA GLN A 86 10.36 8.79 42.57
C GLN A 86 10.94 7.61 41.76
N LEU A 87 10.12 6.63 41.44
CA LEU A 87 10.52 5.41 40.78
C LEU A 87 10.51 5.50 39.26
N ALA A 88 9.61 6.29 38.71
CA ALA A 88 9.41 6.37 37.27
C ALA A 88 10.69 6.64 36.47
N PRO A 89 11.66 7.48 36.88
CA PRO A 89 12.93 7.65 36.17
C PRO A 89 13.76 6.36 36.03
N PHE A 90 13.69 5.45 37.01
CA PHE A 90 14.42 4.17 36.96
C PHE A 90 13.84 3.18 35.95
N LEU A 91 12.60 3.36 35.54
CA LEU A 91 12.00 2.51 34.51
C LEU A 91 12.69 2.60 33.15
N ARG A 92 13.57 3.60 32.94
CA ARG A 92 14.40 3.70 31.72
C ARG A 92 15.35 2.50 31.56
N MET A 93 15.73 1.85 32.66
CA MET A 93 16.57 0.63 32.58
C MET A 93 15.88 -0.52 31.85
N TYR A 94 14.54 -0.51 31.78
CA TYR A 94 13.77 -1.49 31.03
C TYR A 94 14.01 -1.42 29.52
N ALA A 95 14.40 -0.28 29.00
CA ALA A 95 14.72 -0.13 27.59
C ALA A 95 15.87 -1.05 27.16
N GLU A 96 16.88 -1.24 28.01
CA GLU A 96 17.99 -2.14 27.75
C GLU A 96 17.53 -3.61 27.74
N TYR A 97 16.75 -4.01 28.75
CA TYR A 97 16.19 -5.36 28.84
C TYR A 97 15.31 -5.70 27.64
N VAL A 98 14.39 -4.81 27.31
CA VAL A 98 13.46 -4.97 26.18
C VAL A 98 14.20 -5.03 24.85
N LYS A 99 15.19 -4.15 24.64
CA LYS A 99 16.04 -4.15 23.45
C LYS A 99 16.80 -5.47 23.26
N ASN A 100 17.19 -6.11 24.35
CA ASN A 100 17.93 -7.36 24.32
C ASN A 100 17.02 -8.60 24.18
N PHE A 101 15.72 -8.47 24.41
CA PHE A 101 14.80 -9.59 24.62
C PHE A 101 14.78 -10.61 23.47
N ASP A 102 14.66 -10.16 22.21
CA ASP A 102 14.62 -11.06 21.06
C ASP A 102 15.94 -11.80 20.87
N SER A 103 17.06 -11.08 20.98
CA SER A 103 18.39 -11.70 20.93
C SER A 103 18.60 -12.71 22.07
N ALA A 104 18.05 -12.43 23.25
CA ALA A 104 18.07 -13.33 24.38
C ALA A 104 17.26 -14.61 24.11
N MET A 105 16.08 -14.47 23.49
CA MET A 105 15.26 -15.63 23.11
C MET A 105 15.95 -16.52 22.06
N ASP A 106 16.54 -15.90 21.04
CA ASP A 106 17.29 -16.62 20.01
C ASP A 106 18.50 -17.35 20.61
N LEU A 107 19.23 -16.68 21.48
CA LEU A 107 20.39 -17.24 22.17
C LEU A 107 20.00 -18.40 23.10
N LEU A 108 18.92 -18.24 23.86
CA LEU A 108 18.37 -19.28 24.73
C LEU A 108 17.96 -20.50 23.90
N LYS A 109 17.24 -20.33 22.81
CA LYS A 109 16.85 -21.41 21.91
C LYS A 109 18.08 -22.13 21.34
N GLN A 110 19.02 -21.37 20.79
CA GLN A 110 20.25 -21.92 20.19
C GLN A 110 21.05 -22.77 21.19
N TRP A 111 21.23 -22.31 22.44
CA TRP A 111 22.00 -23.04 23.43
C TRP A 111 21.24 -24.19 24.03
N THR A 112 19.93 -24.12 24.15
CA THR A 112 19.08 -25.27 24.55
C THR A 112 19.20 -26.43 23.55
N GLU A 113 19.29 -26.13 22.27
CA GLU A 113 19.48 -27.12 21.20
C GLU A 113 20.93 -27.64 21.13
N ARG A 114 21.92 -26.78 21.36
CA ARG A 114 23.35 -27.07 21.17
C ARG A 114 23.98 -27.79 22.35
N SER A 115 23.54 -27.52 23.58
CA SER A 115 24.14 -28.05 24.83
C SER A 115 23.11 -28.80 25.65
N ALA A 116 23.24 -30.13 25.70
CA ALA A 116 22.40 -30.99 26.53
C ALA A 116 22.45 -30.59 28.00
N GLN A 117 23.64 -30.20 28.50
CA GLN A 117 23.81 -29.76 29.87
C GLN A 117 23.11 -28.44 30.17
N PHE A 118 23.23 -27.47 29.28
CA PHE A 118 22.50 -26.21 29.40
C PHE A 118 20.97 -26.45 29.45
N ASN A 119 20.46 -27.31 28.58
CA ASN A 119 19.05 -27.72 28.59
C ASN A 119 18.65 -28.43 29.89
N THR A 120 19.46 -29.36 30.37
CA THR A 120 19.17 -30.09 31.62
C THR A 120 19.05 -29.15 32.81
N ILE A 121 19.94 -28.15 32.95
CA ILE A 121 19.88 -27.17 34.04
C ILE A 121 18.56 -26.38 33.98
N ILE A 122 18.17 -25.92 32.79
CA ILE A 122 16.91 -25.20 32.62
C ILE A 122 15.71 -26.08 32.97
N GLN A 123 15.67 -27.30 32.49
CA GLN A 123 14.58 -28.25 32.79
C GLN A 123 14.50 -28.59 34.29
N ASP A 124 15.64 -28.79 34.96
CA ASP A 124 15.70 -29.03 36.40
C ASP A 124 15.08 -27.88 37.19
N ILE A 125 15.38 -26.63 36.80
CA ILE A 125 14.82 -25.46 37.47
C ILE A 125 13.32 -25.35 37.14
N GLN A 126 12.91 -25.52 35.88
CA GLN A 126 11.51 -25.42 35.45
C GLN A 126 10.62 -26.51 36.08
N SER A 127 11.17 -27.64 36.47
CA SER A 127 10.43 -28.71 37.16
C SER A 127 10.08 -28.39 38.62
N GLN A 128 10.68 -27.34 39.20
CA GLN A 128 10.43 -26.92 40.57
C GLN A 128 9.08 -26.22 40.71
N GLU A 129 8.40 -26.43 41.82
CA GLU A 129 7.08 -25.85 42.12
C GLU A 129 7.08 -24.31 42.03
N VAL A 130 8.19 -23.66 42.38
CA VAL A 130 8.36 -22.19 42.33
C VAL A 130 8.18 -21.62 40.89
N CYS A 131 8.39 -22.42 39.86
CA CYS A 131 8.19 -22.00 38.48
C CYS A 131 6.73 -22.04 38.03
N GLY A 132 5.81 -22.65 38.81
CA GLY A 132 4.37 -22.65 38.53
C GLY A 132 4.02 -23.22 37.16
N ASN A 133 4.74 -24.25 36.68
CA ASN A 133 4.61 -24.85 35.35
C ASN A 133 4.90 -23.92 34.18
N LEU A 134 5.60 -22.81 34.42
CA LEU A 134 6.00 -21.85 33.38
C LEU A 134 7.45 -22.10 32.96
N THR A 135 7.75 -21.85 31.67
CA THR A 135 9.11 -21.94 31.13
C THR A 135 9.92 -20.68 31.45
N LEU A 136 11.25 -20.77 31.30
CA LEU A 136 12.15 -19.61 31.42
C LEU A 136 11.71 -18.46 30.49
N GLN A 137 11.30 -18.79 29.27
CA GLN A 137 10.81 -17.79 28.31
C GLN A 137 9.59 -17.02 28.83
N HIS A 138 8.65 -17.70 29.49
CA HIS A 138 7.49 -17.04 30.11
C HIS A 138 7.91 -16.09 31.24
N HIS A 139 8.86 -16.51 32.07
CA HIS A 139 9.38 -15.64 33.13
C HIS A 139 10.14 -14.44 32.60
N MET A 140 10.91 -14.61 31.51
CA MET A 140 11.64 -13.53 30.84
C MET A 140 10.71 -12.49 30.16
N LEU A 141 9.48 -12.85 29.86
CA LEU A 141 8.49 -11.94 29.28
C LEU A 141 7.88 -10.98 30.33
N GLU A 142 7.90 -11.35 31.60
CA GLU A 142 7.31 -10.55 32.68
C GLU A 142 7.85 -9.10 32.75
N PRO A 143 9.18 -8.85 32.70
CA PRO A 143 9.68 -7.47 32.69
C PRO A 143 9.22 -6.65 31.48
N VAL A 144 9.07 -7.28 30.31
CA VAL A 144 8.59 -6.61 29.08
C VAL A 144 7.17 -6.09 29.27
N GLN A 145 6.33 -6.87 29.97
CA GLN A 145 4.91 -6.54 30.19
C GLN A 145 4.68 -5.63 31.40
N ARG A 146 5.69 -5.48 32.28
CA ARG A 146 5.51 -4.79 33.56
C ARG A 146 5.30 -3.28 33.43
N VAL A 147 6.08 -2.59 32.60
CA VAL A 147 5.96 -1.12 32.44
C VAL A 147 4.60 -0.71 31.87
N PRO A 148 4.10 -1.33 30.78
CA PRO A 148 2.73 -1.12 30.31
C PRO A 148 1.65 -1.40 31.38
N ARG A 149 1.88 -2.38 32.25
CA ARG A 149 0.94 -2.69 33.34
C ARG A 149 0.89 -1.58 34.39
N TYR A 150 2.02 -0.97 34.75
CA TYR A 150 2.01 0.24 35.62
C TYR A 150 1.22 1.38 35.00
N GLU A 151 1.40 1.62 33.71
CA GLU A 151 0.66 2.67 33.00
C GLU A 151 -0.86 2.42 33.09
N MET A 152 -1.29 1.19 32.83
CA MET A 152 -2.70 0.80 32.88
C MET A 152 -3.27 0.96 34.31
N LEU A 153 -2.56 0.42 35.30
CA LEU A 153 -2.97 0.48 36.70
C LEU A 153 -3.08 1.93 37.19
N LEU A 154 -2.14 2.80 36.82
CA LEU A 154 -2.16 4.20 37.22
C LEU A 154 -3.24 5.03 36.50
N LYS A 155 -3.53 4.70 35.26
CA LYS A 155 -4.69 5.29 34.54
C LYS A 155 -6.01 4.95 35.24
N ASP A 156 -6.17 3.72 35.70
CA ASP A 156 -7.39 3.29 36.39
C ASP A 156 -7.48 3.88 37.81
N TYR A 157 -6.35 4.07 38.47
CA TYR A 157 -6.30 4.81 39.74
C TYR A 157 -6.77 6.25 39.57
N LEU A 158 -6.23 6.97 38.59
CA LEU A 158 -6.58 8.36 38.32
C LEU A 158 -8.05 8.55 37.91
N LYS A 159 -8.66 7.57 37.26
CA LYS A 159 -10.10 7.65 36.95
C LYS A 159 -11.01 7.56 38.17
N LYS A 160 -10.54 6.92 39.24
CA LYS A 160 -11.30 6.73 40.48
C LYS A 160 -10.96 7.77 41.54
N LEU A 161 -9.90 8.56 41.34
CA LEU A 161 -9.46 9.59 42.27
C LEU A 161 -10.25 10.88 42.03
N PRO A 162 -10.80 11.54 43.09
CA PRO A 162 -11.39 12.87 42.98
C PRO A 162 -10.37 13.87 42.40
N GLU A 163 -10.84 14.88 41.64
CA GLU A 163 -9.94 15.86 41.02
C GLU A 163 -9.19 16.73 42.06
N ASP A 164 -9.78 16.94 43.21
CA ASP A 164 -9.26 17.70 44.34
C ASP A 164 -8.41 16.87 45.32
N ASP A 165 -8.23 15.58 45.04
CA ASP A 165 -7.40 14.69 45.86
C ASP A 165 -5.93 15.12 45.82
N PRO A 166 -5.26 15.25 46.99
CA PRO A 166 -3.85 15.65 47.08
C PRO A 166 -2.89 14.78 46.27
N ASP A 167 -3.23 13.50 46.04
CA ASP A 167 -2.38 12.56 45.25
C ASP A 167 -2.54 12.71 43.74
N CYS A 168 -3.61 13.38 43.28
CA CYS A 168 -3.93 13.51 41.87
C CYS A 168 -2.78 14.14 41.05
N SER A 169 -2.15 15.19 41.60
CA SER A 169 -1.04 15.90 40.92
C SER A 169 0.20 14.99 40.74
N GLN A 170 0.57 14.29 41.82
CA GLN A 170 1.75 13.39 41.76
C GLN A 170 1.48 12.15 40.90
N ALA A 171 0.30 11.58 40.99
CA ALA A 171 -0.10 10.46 40.17
C ALA A 171 -0.12 10.83 38.68
N LYS A 172 -0.58 12.03 38.29
CA LYS A 172 -0.50 12.53 36.91
C LYS A 172 0.93 12.71 36.42
N LYS A 173 1.82 13.24 37.27
CA LYS A 173 3.25 13.36 36.95
C LYS A 173 3.89 11.98 36.74
N SER A 174 3.60 11.03 37.63
CA SER A 174 4.07 9.66 37.55
C SER A 174 3.59 8.98 36.26
N LEU A 175 2.31 9.13 35.92
CA LEU A 175 1.75 8.60 34.70
C LEU A 175 2.47 9.13 33.46
N ASN A 176 2.77 10.42 33.42
CA ASN A 176 3.50 11.01 32.28
C ASN A 176 4.89 10.38 32.10
N ILE A 177 5.64 10.20 33.20
CA ILE A 177 6.98 9.59 33.14
C ILE A 177 6.90 8.11 32.78
N ILE A 178 5.94 7.37 33.36
CA ILE A 178 5.71 5.95 33.06
C ILE A 178 5.28 5.77 31.59
N SER A 179 4.37 6.60 31.08
CA SER A 179 3.96 6.60 29.68
C SER A 179 5.13 6.89 28.73
N MET A 180 6.02 7.82 29.11
CA MET A 180 7.25 8.08 28.33
C MET A 180 8.18 6.87 28.35
N ALA A 181 8.36 6.20 29.48
CA ALA A 181 9.17 4.97 29.58
C ALA A 181 8.55 3.84 28.76
N ALA A 182 7.25 3.64 28.84
CA ALA A 182 6.52 2.64 28.04
C ALA A 182 6.64 2.94 26.54
N THR A 183 6.48 4.20 26.14
CA THR A 183 6.66 4.63 24.76
C THR A 183 8.09 4.37 24.27
N HIS A 184 9.09 4.69 25.09
CA HIS A 184 10.50 4.45 24.76
C HIS A 184 10.80 2.95 24.59
N SER A 185 10.28 2.10 25.47
CA SER A 185 10.41 0.65 25.36
C SER A 185 9.74 0.10 24.11
N ASN A 186 8.52 0.55 23.81
CA ASN A 186 7.80 0.17 22.59
C ASN A 186 8.52 0.63 21.31
N MET A 187 9.14 1.81 21.33
CA MET A 187 9.94 2.29 20.20
C MET A 187 11.20 1.43 19.99
N ALA A 188 11.84 0.99 21.07
CA ALA A 188 13.00 0.09 20.99
C ALA A 188 12.61 -1.26 20.39
N ILE A 189 11.50 -1.84 20.82
CA ILE A 189 10.95 -3.08 20.25
C ILE A 189 10.68 -2.91 18.75
N ARG A 190 9.93 -1.88 18.37
CA ARG A 190 9.61 -1.62 16.96
C ARG A 190 10.85 -1.44 16.09
N LYS A 191 11.88 -0.77 16.59
CA LYS A 191 13.15 -0.63 15.87
C LYS A 191 13.84 -1.96 15.64
N MET A 192 13.81 -2.84 16.65
CA MET A 192 14.41 -4.18 16.52
C MET A 192 13.63 -5.08 15.57
N GLU A 193 12.30 -5.11 15.70
CA GLU A 193 11.42 -5.85 14.78
C GLU A 193 11.64 -5.38 13.34
N ASN A 194 11.75 -4.07 13.14
CA ASN A 194 12.05 -3.49 11.84
C ASN A 194 13.42 -3.93 11.32
N LEU A 195 14.48 -3.87 12.13
CA LEU A 195 15.82 -4.33 11.73
C LEU A 195 15.83 -5.82 11.38
N LYS A 196 15.16 -6.65 12.17
CA LYS A 196 15.00 -8.08 11.88
C LYS A 196 14.32 -8.30 10.54
N LYS A 197 13.21 -7.58 10.29
CA LYS A 197 12.50 -7.64 9.01
C LYS A 197 13.37 -7.16 7.84
N LEU A 198 14.17 -6.11 8.03
CA LEU A 198 15.12 -5.63 7.02
C LEU A 198 16.20 -6.68 6.70
N MET A 199 16.69 -7.41 7.71
CA MET A 199 17.65 -8.50 7.49
C MET A 199 17.03 -9.67 6.73
N GLU A 200 15.80 -10.07 7.05
CA GLU A 200 15.06 -11.10 6.29
C GLU A 200 14.92 -10.70 4.81
N ILE A 201 14.54 -9.44 4.54
CA ILE A 201 14.41 -8.93 3.18
C ILE A 201 15.79 -8.87 2.49
N TYR A 202 16.84 -8.45 3.20
CA TYR A 202 18.21 -8.43 2.69
C TYR A 202 18.66 -9.81 2.20
N GLU A 203 18.38 -10.86 2.96
CA GLU A 203 18.65 -12.25 2.57
C GLU A 203 17.80 -12.68 1.36
N MET A 204 16.51 -12.32 1.34
CA MET A 204 15.63 -12.59 0.19
C MET A 204 16.12 -11.89 -1.09
N LEU A 205 16.76 -10.74 -0.97
CA LEU A 205 17.36 -9.98 -2.10
C LEU A 205 18.77 -10.46 -2.48
N GLY A 206 19.30 -11.48 -1.81
CA GLY A 206 20.61 -12.08 -2.10
C GLY A 206 21.80 -11.31 -1.53
N GLY A 207 21.57 -10.42 -0.57
CA GLY A 207 22.64 -9.69 0.12
C GLY A 207 23.27 -8.53 -0.69
N GLU A 208 22.66 -8.14 -1.81
CA GLU A 208 23.24 -7.12 -2.70
C GLU A 208 22.71 -5.69 -2.44
N GLU A 209 21.57 -5.56 -1.73
CA GLU A 209 20.92 -4.27 -1.52
C GLU A 209 21.23 -3.71 -0.13
N ASP A 210 21.72 -2.49 -0.07
CA ASP A 210 21.98 -1.77 1.20
C ASP A 210 20.67 -1.23 1.80
N ILE A 211 19.89 -2.13 2.41
CA ILE A 211 18.61 -1.81 3.05
C ILE A 211 18.66 -1.93 4.58
N VAL A 212 19.66 -2.61 5.14
CA VAL A 212 19.79 -2.84 6.58
C VAL A 212 20.35 -1.59 7.26
N ASN A 213 19.48 -0.63 7.48
CA ASN A 213 19.81 0.63 8.15
C ASN A 213 18.71 0.96 9.16
N PRO A 214 19.04 1.37 10.40
CA PRO A 214 18.05 1.76 11.41
C PRO A 214 17.10 2.89 11.00
N SER A 215 17.47 3.68 9.99
CA SER A 215 16.61 4.75 9.44
C SER A 215 15.64 4.26 8.37
N ASN A 216 15.84 3.06 7.83
CA ASN A 216 14.93 2.44 6.89
C ASN A 216 13.79 1.75 7.64
N GLU A 217 12.57 1.93 7.18
CA GLU A 217 11.37 1.31 7.72
C GLU A 217 10.58 0.69 6.58
N LEU A 218 10.25 -0.60 6.71
CA LEU A 218 9.35 -1.26 5.77
C LEU A 218 7.92 -0.81 6.07
N ILE A 219 7.27 -0.27 5.04
CA ILE A 219 5.91 0.26 5.14
C ILE A 219 4.88 -0.73 4.61
N LYS A 220 5.15 -1.30 3.44
CA LYS A 220 4.29 -2.30 2.81
C LYS A 220 5.12 -3.19 1.89
N GLU A 221 4.76 -4.45 1.83
CA GLU A 221 5.29 -5.39 0.84
C GLU A 221 4.16 -6.22 0.22
N GLY A 222 4.36 -6.72 -0.97
CA GLY A 222 3.37 -7.59 -1.59
C GLY A 222 3.62 -7.91 -3.04
N GLN A 223 2.94 -8.97 -3.47
CA GLN A 223 2.88 -9.39 -4.87
C GLN A 223 2.04 -8.41 -5.68
N ILE A 224 2.46 -8.15 -6.90
CA ILE A 224 1.82 -7.23 -7.82
C ILE A 224 1.98 -7.74 -9.24
N LEU A 225 1.06 -7.43 -10.13
CA LEU A 225 1.22 -7.70 -11.55
C LEU A 225 1.70 -6.45 -12.28
N LYS A 226 2.74 -6.58 -13.09
CA LYS A 226 3.17 -5.52 -13.99
C LYS A 226 2.54 -5.73 -15.35
N LEU A 227 1.88 -4.72 -15.87
CA LEU A 227 1.32 -4.75 -17.21
C LEU A 227 2.37 -4.34 -18.25
N ALA A 228 2.51 -5.14 -19.28
CA ALA A 228 3.46 -4.88 -20.36
C ALA A 228 2.91 -3.84 -21.34
N ALA A 229 3.76 -2.92 -21.81
CA ALA A 229 3.34 -1.90 -22.78
C ALA A 229 3.19 -2.46 -24.23
N ARG A 230 3.88 -3.57 -24.55
CA ARG A 230 3.93 -4.11 -25.93
C ARG A 230 3.00 -5.27 -26.19
N ASN A 231 2.64 -6.00 -25.15
CA ASN A 231 1.75 -7.15 -25.25
C ASN A 231 0.77 -7.13 -24.10
N THR A 232 -0.31 -7.88 -24.20
CA THR A 232 -1.34 -7.99 -23.16
C THR A 232 -0.92 -8.87 -21.98
N SER A 233 0.35 -9.26 -21.88
CA SER A 233 0.82 -10.11 -20.79
C SER A 233 0.99 -9.34 -19.49
N SER A 234 0.49 -9.91 -18.42
CA SER A 234 0.82 -9.53 -17.05
C SER A 234 2.01 -10.35 -16.56
N MET A 235 2.85 -9.74 -15.75
CA MET A 235 4.05 -10.37 -15.21
C MET A 235 4.04 -10.25 -13.70
N GLU A 236 4.21 -11.38 -13.01
CA GLU A 236 4.35 -11.36 -11.55
C GLU A 236 5.58 -10.60 -11.11
N ARG A 237 5.38 -9.74 -10.12
CA ARG A 237 6.40 -8.91 -9.50
C ARG A 237 6.16 -8.81 -8.00
N TYR A 238 7.13 -8.31 -7.30
CA TYR A 238 7.04 -8.08 -5.86
C TYR A 238 7.54 -6.67 -5.54
N LEU A 239 6.84 -5.99 -4.66
CA LEU A 239 7.19 -4.65 -4.21
C LEU A 239 7.56 -4.67 -2.74
N PHE A 240 8.65 -3.96 -2.40
CA PHE A 240 8.99 -3.57 -1.04
C PHE A 240 8.97 -2.05 -0.99
N LEU A 241 8.03 -1.48 -0.25
CA LEU A 241 7.93 -0.04 -0.02
C LEU A 241 8.52 0.29 1.34
N PHE A 242 9.59 1.07 1.34
CA PHE A 242 10.22 1.65 2.52
C PHE A 242 9.86 3.13 2.64
N ASN A 243 10.16 3.73 3.79
CA ASN A 243 9.96 5.16 4.03
C ASN A 243 10.71 6.08 3.04
N ASN A 244 11.80 5.63 2.44
CA ASN A 244 12.65 6.41 1.52
C ASN A 244 12.68 5.88 0.08
N MET A 245 12.28 4.64 -0.18
CA MET A 245 12.36 4.02 -1.50
C MET A 245 11.33 2.92 -1.70
N LEU A 246 11.02 2.67 -2.97
CA LEU A 246 10.28 1.51 -3.43
C LEU A 246 11.22 0.60 -4.25
N LEU A 247 11.33 -0.66 -3.87
CA LEU A 247 12.01 -1.68 -4.64
C LEU A 247 11.00 -2.47 -5.48
N TYR A 248 11.23 -2.49 -6.78
CA TYR A 248 10.49 -3.28 -7.74
C TYR A 248 11.30 -4.52 -8.10
N CYS A 249 10.80 -5.70 -7.74
CA CYS A 249 11.52 -6.95 -7.76
C CYS A 249 10.87 -8.00 -8.68
N VAL A 250 11.71 -8.90 -9.18
CA VAL A 250 11.30 -10.10 -9.92
C VAL A 250 11.50 -11.31 -9.03
N PRO A 251 10.48 -12.16 -8.83
CA PRO A 251 10.65 -13.43 -8.12
C PRO A 251 11.70 -14.31 -8.82
N LYS A 252 12.55 -14.96 -8.03
CA LYS A 252 13.50 -15.97 -8.47
C LYS A 252 13.06 -17.34 -7.96
N PHE A 253 13.18 -18.36 -8.81
CA PHE A 253 13.06 -19.71 -8.33
C PHE A 253 14.23 -20.05 -7.39
N SER A 254 13.92 -20.55 -6.21
CA SER A 254 14.91 -20.97 -5.22
C SER A 254 14.39 -22.19 -4.47
N LEU A 255 15.29 -23.13 -4.19
CA LEU A 255 15.00 -24.30 -3.35
C LEU A 255 14.96 -23.94 -1.85
N VAL A 256 15.50 -22.78 -1.48
CA VAL A 256 15.60 -22.30 -0.10
C VAL A 256 14.84 -20.99 0.00
N GLY A 257 13.52 -21.08 0.18
CA GLY A 257 12.63 -19.93 0.43
C GLY A 257 12.44 -18.99 -0.76
N GLN A 258 11.69 -17.92 -0.55
CA GLN A 258 11.46 -16.88 -1.55
C GLN A 258 12.71 -16.03 -1.77
N ARG A 259 13.09 -15.85 -3.03
CA ARG A 259 14.18 -14.95 -3.42
C ARG A 259 13.73 -14.01 -4.53
N PHE A 260 14.32 -12.82 -4.54
CA PHE A 260 13.96 -11.76 -5.48
C PHE A 260 15.21 -11.11 -6.08
N THR A 261 15.06 -10.56 -7.30
CA THR A 261 16.06 -9.68 -7.90
C THR A 261 15.49 -8.29 -8.05
N VAL A 262 16.15 -7.29 -7.53
CA VAL A 262 15.78 -5.88 -7.72
C VAL A 262 16.00 -5.49 -9.18
N ARG A 263 14.96 -4.97 -9.81
CA ARG A 263 15.01 -4.45 -11.20
C ARG A 263 15.01 -2.94 -11.24
N THR A 264 14.40 -2.30 -10.26
CA THR A 264 14.31 -0.85 -10.20
C THR A 264 14.16 -0.41 -8.75
N ARG A 265 14.93 0.60 -8.40
CA ARG A 265 14.79 1.34 -7.15
C ARG A 265 14.15 2.69 -7.47
N VAL A 266 13.07 3.03 -6.81
CA VAL A 266 12.37 4.30 -6.97
C VAL A 266 12.46 5.06 -5.66
N CYS A 267 13.15 6.20 -5.64
CA CYS A 267 13.16 7.10 -4.49
C CYS A 267 11.74 7.62 -4.22
N VAL A 268 11.30 7.56 -2.97
CA VAL A 268 9.98 8.11 -2.54
C VAL A 268 9.94 9.63 -2.77
N GLU A 269 11.07 10.31 -2.59
CA GLU A 269 11.21 11.71 -2.97
C GLU A 269 11.06 11.88 -4.49
N GLY A 270 10.00 12.59 -4.89
CA GLY A 270 9.66 12.80 -6.31
C GLY A 270 8.96 11.61 -7.00
N MET A 271 8.66 10.53 -6.30
CA MET A 271 7.80 9.45 -6.81
C MET A 271 6.37 9.99 -7.01
N LYS A 272 5.73 9.71 -8.13
CA LYS A 272 4.31 10.04 -8.40
C LYS A 272 3.51 8.75 -8.46
N VAL A 273 2.41 8.69 -7.72
CA VAL A 273 1.46 7.58 -7.78
C VAL A 273 0.14 8.11 -8.29
N LEU A 274 -0.39 7.49 -9.33
CA LEU A 274 -1.61 7.89 -10.01
C LEU A 274 -2.53 6.68 -10.11
N GLU A 275 -3.77 6.89 -9.77
CA GLU A 275 -4.82 5.93 -10.07
C GLU A 275 -5.05 5.88 -11.58
N THR A 276 -5.17 4.67 -12.13
CA THR A 276 -5.48 4.46 -13.54
C THR A 276 -6.73 3.59 -13.64
N SER A 277 -7.56 3.86 -14.64
CA SER A 277 -8.69 3.02 -14.97
C SER A 277 -8.40 2.32 -16.29
N ASN A 278 -8.64 1.02 -16.34
CA ASN A 278 -8.51 0.22 -17.55
C ASN A 278 -9.60 -0.84 -17.53
N GLU A 279 -10.44 -0.88 -18.56
CA GLU A 279 -11.55 -1.84 -18.66
C GLU A 279 -11.06 -3.29 -18.78
N ASP A 280 -9.93 -3.51 -19.47
CA ASP A 280 -9.35 -4.85 -19.63
C ASP A 280 -8.59 -5.33 -18.39
N TYR A 281 -8.15 -4.40 -17.50
CA TYR A 281 -7.34 -4.69 -16.31
C TYR A 281 -7.85 -3.88 -15.12
N PRO A 282 -8.70 -4.46 -14.26
CA PRO A 282 -9.20 -3.79 -13.07
C PRO A 282 -8.08 -3.55 -12.04
N HIS A 283 -8.32 -2.66 -11.08
CA HIS A 283 -7.44 -2.38 -9.94
C HIS A 283 -6.03 -1.90 -10.32
N THR A 284 -5.92 -1.13 -11.40
CA THR A 284 -4.64 -0.61 -11.88
C THR A 284 -4.27 0.73 -11.27
N PHE A 285 -2.97 0.93 -11.10
CA PHE A 285 -2.38 2.21 -10.71
C PHE A 285 -0.98 2.34 -11.31
N GLN A 286 -0.47 3.56 -11.35
CA GLN A 286 0.83 3.87 -11.92
C GLN A 286 1.78 4.42 -10.86
N VAL A 287 3.00 3.91 -10.84
CA VAL A 287 4.10 4.46 -10.04
C VAL A 287 5.14 5.05 -11.00
N SER A 288 5.37 6.35 -10.89
CA SER A 288 6.34 7.08 -11.72
C SER A 288 7.51 7.57 -10.86
N GLY A 289 8.69 7.02 -11.09
CA GLY A 289 9.96 7.50 -10.59
C GLY A 289 10.69 8.40 -11.61
N LYS A 290 11.90 8.84 -11.27
CA LYS A 290 12.75 9.60 -12.23
C LYS A 290 13.14 8.71 -13.41
N GLU A 291 13.61 7.50 -13.15
CA GLU A 291 14.21 6.59 -14.13
C GLU A 291 13.18 5.68 -14.82
N ARG A 292 12.07 5.42 -14.18
CA ARG A 292 11.09 4.46 -14.67
C ARG A 292 9.66 4.79 -14.24
N THR A 293 8.73 4.54 -15.15
CA THR A 293 7.30 4.54 -14.88
C THR A 293 6.77 3.11 -15.00
N LEU A 294 6.06 2.65 -13.99
CA LEU A 294 5.50 1.31 -13.87
C LEU A 294 3.97 1.40 -13.86
N GLU A 295 3.32 0.57 -14.66
CA GLU A 295 1.88 0.36 -14.57
C GLU A 295 1.64 -1.00 -13.92
N LEU A 296 0.92 -0.97 -12.80
CA LEU A 296 0.79 -2.07 -11.87
C LEU A 296 -0.69 -2.39 -11.66
N GLN A 297 -0.99 -3.67 -11.45
CA GLN A 297 -2.32 -4.16 -11.14
C GLN A 297 -2.28 -4.86 -9.79
N ALA A 298 -3.10 -4.39 -8.86
CA ALA A 298 -3.28 -4.98 -7.55
C ALA A 298 -4.22 -6.19 -7.60
N SER A 299 -4.22 -6.99 -6.55
CA SER A 299 -5.06 -8.19 -6.42
C SER A 299 -6.55 -7.87 -6.24
N SER A 300 -6.85 -6.68 -5.70
CA SER A 300 -8.20 -6.20 -5.43
C SER A 300 -8.24 -4.66 -5.40
N GLU A 301 -9.45 -4.09 -5.41
CA GLU A 301 -9.64 -2.64 -5.26
C GLU A 301 -9.10 -2.15 -3.92
N GLN A 302 -9.34 -2.89 -2.83
CA GLN A 302 -8.83 -2.55 -1.52
C GLN A 302 -7.29 -2.54 -1.48
N ASP A 303 -6.65 -3.55 -2.08
CA ASP A 303 -5.18 -3.61 -2.16
C ASP A 303 -4.62 -2.45 -3.01
N LYS A 304 -5.30 -2.08 -4.11
CA LYS A 304 -4.95 -0.89 -4.92
C LYS A 304 -5.02 0.38 -4.06
N GLU A 305 -6.14 0.59 -3.35
CA GLU A 305 -6.30 1.76 -2.49
C GLU A 305 -5.23 1.81 -1.40
N ASP A 306 -4.90 0.67 -0.79
CA ASP A 306 -3.88 0.59 0.24
C ASP A 306 -2.50 0.97 -0.31
N TRP A 307 -2.11 0.47 -1.51
CA TRP A 307 -0.87 0.88 -2.16
C TRP A 307 -0.81 2.37 -2.45
N ILE A 308 -1.92 2.96 -2.93
CA ILE A 308 -2.01 4.40 -3.21
C ILE A 308 -1.93 5.20 -1.92
N LYS A 309 -2.74 4.87 -0.90
CA LYS A 309 -2.79 5.58 0.39
C LYS A 309 -1.43 5.60 1.08
N VAL A 310 -0.80 4.42 1.20
CA VAL A 310 0.49 4.30 1.87
C VAL A 310 1.57 5.08 1.14
N SER A 311 1.60 4.99 -0.20
CA SER A 311 2.56 5.74 -1.02
C SER A 311 2.39 7.26 -0.97
N VAL A 312 1.18 7.75 -0.68
CA VAL A 312 0.87 9.18 -0.55
C VAL A 312 1.17 9.71 0.86
N LEU A 313 0.87 8.94 1.91
CA LEU A 313 1.09 9.34 3.31
C LEU A 313 2.56 9.66 3.62
N PHE A 314 3.49 8.91 3.04
CA PHE A 314 4.93 9.14 3.23
C PHE A 314 5.51 10.30 2.42
N ARG A 315 4.71 10.98 1.61
CA ARG A 315 5.14 12.15 0.83
C ARG A 315 5.16 13.46 1.60
N GLY A 316 4.62 13.54 2.82
CA GLY A 316 4.53 14.77 3.60
C GLY A 316 4.10 15.98 2.74
N ASN A 317 2.83 16.36 2.77
CA ASN A 317 2.26 17.52 2.08
C ASN A 317 2.22 17.48 0.54
N LEU A 318 1.23 16.79 -0.02
CA LEU A 318 0.67 17.20 -1.31
C LEU A 318 -0.84 17.00 -1.28
N HIS A 319 -1.54 18.11 -1.51
CA HIS A 319 -2.98 18.14 -1.67
C HIS A 319 -3.47 16.98 -2.52
N LEU A 320 -4.23 16.07 -1.93
CA LEU A 320 -5.16 15.20 -2.61
C LEU A 320 -6.20 16.09 -3.31
N ARG A 321 -5.85 16.62 -4.47
CA ARG A 321 -6.88 17.02 -5.42
C ARG A 321 -7.32 15.73 -6.09
N HIS A 322 -8.50 15.31 -5.74
CA HIS A 322 -9.33 14.40 -6.50
C HIS A 322 -9.39 14.96 -7.94
N PHE A 323 -8.59 14.42 -8.83
CA PHE A 323 -8.78 14.59 -10.25
C PHE A 323 -9.48 13.35 -10.76
N PRO A 324 -10.80 13.39 -10.98
CA PRO A 324 -11.44 12.35 -11.75
C PRO A 324 -10.89 12.47 -13.18
N TYR A 325 -10.34 11.41 -13.69
CA TYR A 325 -10.07 11.19 -15.12
C TYR A 325 -9.25 12.26 -15.88
N LEU A 326 -8.27 12.88 -15.28
CA LEU A 326 -7.28 13.56 -16.07
C LEU A 326 -6.15 12.55 -16.41
N CYS A 327 -6.37 11.76 -17.44
CA CYS A 327 -5.31 11.28 -18.30
C CYS A 327 -4.69 12.52 -18.98
N SER A 328 -4.06 13.34 -18.16
CA SER A 328 -3.32 14.48 -18.67
C SER A 328 -2.01 13.94 -19.24
N CYS A 329 -2.08 13.56 -20.51
CA CYS A 329 -0.93 13.51 -21.41
C CYS A 329 -0.38 14.91 -21.67
N VAL A 330 -0.71 15.91 -20.86
CA VAL A 330 -0.03 17.19 -20.84
C VAL A 330 1.31 16.94 -20.17
N PHE A 331 2.25 16.42 -20.94
CA PHE A 331 3.66 16.49 -20.65
C PHE A 331 3.97 17.95 -20.32
N GLN A 332 4.26 18.23 -19.06
CA GLN A 332 4.90 19.48 -18.72
C GLN A 332 6.22 19.48 -19.48
N LYS A 333 6.36 20.37 -20.47
CA LYS A 333 7.56 20.51 -21.32
C LYS A 333 8.84 20.54 -20.48
N GLU A 334 8.73 21.00 -19.25
CA GLU A 334 9.82 21.13 -18.27
C GLU A 334 10.39 19.80 -17.76
N GLU A 335 9.62 18.70 -17.76
CA GLU A 335 10.09 17.37 -17.32
C GLU A 335 10.54 16.47 -18.47
N LEU A 336 10.38 16.92 -19.73
CA LEU A 336 10.71 16.11 -20.91
C LEU A 336 12.19 15.71 -20.91
N GLY A 337 12.45 14.40 -21.02
CA GLY A 337 13.80 13.81 -20.96
C GLY A 337 14.47 13.80 -19.59
N LYS A 338 13.92 14.46 -18.57
CA LYS A 338 14.41 14.44 -17.19
C LYS A 338 13.79 13.30 -16.37
N ARG A 339 12.57 12.87 -16.74
CA ARG A 339 11.80 11.79 -16.13
C ARG A 339 11.38 10.78 -17.17
N ALA A 340 11.38 9.49 -16.82
CA ALA A 340 10.85 8.43 -17.68
C ALA A 340 9.34 8.62 -17.93
N PRO A 341 8.90 8.62 -19.21
CA PRO A 341 7.49 8.80 -19.54
C PRO A 341 6.65 7.57 -19.18
N ARG A 342 5.34 7.75 -19.07
CA ARG A 342 4.39 6.65 -19.21
C ARG A 342 4.41 6.17 -20.66
N TRP A 343 4.58 4.88 -20.86
CA TRP A 343 4.46 4.27 -22.18
C TRP A 343 3.00 3.94 -22.46
N ILE A 344 2.45 4.55 -23.53
CA ILE A 344 1.14 4.16 -24.03
C ILE A 344 1.26 2.75 -24.59
N ARG A 345 0.29 1.89 -24.28
CA ARG A 345 0.35 0.49 -24.72
C ARG A 345 0.03 0.35 -26.21
N ASP A 346 0.54 -0.71 -26.82
CA ASP A 346 0.32 -1.01 -28.23
C ASP A 346 -1.15 -1.27 -28.55
N ASN A 347 -1.92 -1.82 -27.62
CA ASN A 347 -3.37 -2.08 -27.78
C ASN A 347 -4.25 -0.83 -27.48
N GLU A 348 -3.69 0.22 -26.92
CA GLU A 348 -4.41 1.48 -26.67
C GLU A 348 -4.46 2.40 -27.90
N VAL A 349 -3.78 2.03 -29.00
CA VAL A 349 -3.75 2.82 -30.25
C VAL A 349 -3.87 1.96 -31.49
N THR A 350 -4.57 2.45 -32.49
CA THR A 350 -4.68 1.84 -33.83
C THR A 350 -3.85 2.55 -34.88
N MET A 351 -3.41 3.78 -34.61
CA MET A 351 -2.68 4.64 -35.53
C MET A 351 -1.45 5.30 -34.90
N CYS A 352 -0.50 5.70 -35.73
CA CYS A 352 0.65 6.50 -35.30
C CYS A 352 0.21 7.84 -34.68
N MET A 353 0.55 8.06 -33.43
CA MET A 353 0.12 9.28 -32.70
C MET A 353 0.73 10.59 -33.25
N LYS A 354 1.65 10.51 -34.23
CA LYS A 354 2.25 11.68 -34.88
C LYS A 354 1.75 11.93 -36.29
N CYS A 355 1.84 10.95 -37.17
CA CYS A 355 1.36 11.10 -38.54
C CYS A 355 -0.10 10.69 -38.76
N LYS A 356 -0.77 10.16 -37.71
CA LYS A 356 -2.20 9.78 -37.73
C LYS A 356 -2.55 8.68 -38.73
N GLU A 357 -1.56 7.98 -39.24
CA GLU A 357 -1.72 6.88 -40.17
C GLU A 357 -1.89 5.55 -39.45
N PRO A 358 -2.77 4.64 -39.92
CA PRO A 358 -2.98 3.34 -39.29
C PRO A 358 -1.71 2.51 -39.20
N PHE A 359 -1.54 1.76 -38.12
CA PHE A 359 -0.47 0.78 -38.00
C PHE A 359 -0.74 -0.45 -38.86
N ASN A 360 0.33 -1.02 -39.39
CA ASN A 360 0.32 -2.25 -40.15
C ASN A 360 1.49 -3.14 -39.71
N PRO A 361 1.27 -4.44 -39.42
CA PRO A 361 2.32 -5.33 -38.91
C PRO A 361 3.51 -5.47 -39.88
N LEU A 362 3.31 -5.33 -41.16
CA LEU A 362 4.34 -5.51 -42.17
C LEU A 362 5.09 -4.23 -42.49
N THR A 363 4.37 -3.12 -42.74
CA THR A 363 4.96 -1.91 -43.32
C THR A 363 5.06 -0.74 -42.34
N ARG A 364 4.20 -0.68 -41.31
CA ARG A 364 4.15 0.41 -40.34
C ARG A 364 4.03 -0.10 -38.93
N ARG A 365 5.13 -0.65 -38.42
CA ARG A 365 5.20 -1.23 -37.08
C ARG A 365 5.16 -0.17 -35.99
N ARG A 366 4.67 -0.57 -34.79
CA ARG A 366 4.63 0.26 -33.59
C ARG A 366 6.02 0.39 -32.97
N HIS A 367 6.39 1.62 -32.64
CA HIS A 367 7.59 1.99 -31.86
C HIS A 367 7.17 2.98 -30.77
N HIS A 368 7.97 3.09 -29.72
CA HIS A 368 7.73 4.08 -28.66
C HIS A 368 8.78 5.20 -28.70
N CYS A 369 8.32 6.43 -28.64
CA CYS A 369 9.19 7.56 -28.32
C CYS A 369 9.67 7.44 -26.86
N ARG A 370 10.98 7.41 -26.66
CA ARG A 370 11.55 7.26 -25.31
C ARG A 370 11.38 8.51 -24.45
N ALA A 371 11.13 9.68 -25.04
CA ALA A 371 10.95 10.92 -24.31
C ALA A 371 9.52 11.16 -23.85
N CYS A 372 8.50 10.93 -24.71
CA CYS A 372 7.09 11.19 -24.38
C CYS A 372 6.23 9.93 -24.19
N GLY A 373 6.72 8.74 -24.51
CA GLY A 373 5.98 7.48 -24.35
C GLY A 373 4.97 7.18 -25.46
N TYR A 374 4.80 8.05 -26.44
CA TYR A 374 3.85 7.89 -27.53
C TYR A 374 4.20 6.72 -28.44
N VAL A 375 3.18 6.02 -28.95
CA VAL A 375 3.31 4.98 -29.95
C VAL A 375 3.36 5.62 -31.34
N VAL A 376 4.47 5.43 -32.04
CA VAL A 376 4.78 6.10 -33.30
C VAL A 376 5.34 5.10 -34.30
N CYS A 377 5.17 5.38 -35.61
CA CYS A 377 5.79 4.56 -36.64
C CYS A 377 7.30 4.83 -36.78
N TYR A 378 8.02 3.97 -37.50
CA TYR A 378 9.44 4.11 -37.72
C TYR A 378 9.83 5.52 -38.23
N LYS A 379 9.14 6.00 -39.28
CA LYS A 379 9.42 7.33 -39.87
C LYS A 379 9.28 8.48 -38.87
N CYS A 380 8.36 8.36 -37.90
CA CYS A 380 8.14 9.39 -36.89
C CYS A 380 9.06 9.24 -35.68
N SER A 381 9.82 8.16 -35.54
CA SER A 381 10.71 7.88 -34.40
C SER A 381 12.19 7.72 -34.77
N ASP A 382 12.62 8.17 -35.92
CA ASP A 382 14.00 7.99 -36.42
C ASP A 382 14.98 9.09 -35.96
N TYR A 383 14.62 9.77 -34.90
CA TYR A 383 15.46 10.80 -34.26
C TYR A 383 16.08 10.23 -32.99
N LYS A 384 17.24 10.74 -32.59
CA LYS A 384 17.93 10.37 -31.35
C LYS A 384 18.26 11.58 -30.51
N ALA A 385 17.92 11.54 -29.24
CA ALA A 385 18.25 12.59 -28.26
C ALA A 385 18.79 11.97 -26.97
N SER A 386 19.62 12.72 -26.26
CA SER A 386 20.12 12.37 -24.94
C SER A 386 19.02 12.56 -23.90
N LEU A 387 18.77 11.53 -23.08
CA LEU A 387 17.74 11.55 -22.04
C LEU A 387 18.40 11.47 -20.66
N ARG A 388 18.17 12.49 -19.82
CA ARG A 388 18.78 12.58 -18.47
C ARG A 388 18.35 11.41 -17.58
N TYR A 389 17.11 10.96 -17.68
CA TYR A 389 16.61 9.86 -16.87
C TYR A 389 17.25 8.52 -17.19
N ASP A 390 17.86 8.36 -18.37
CA ASP A 390 18.57 7.15 -18.81
C ASP A 390 20.09 7.39 -18.90
N GLY A 391 20.65 8.11 -17.93
CA GLY A 391 22.07 8.36 -17.84
C GLY A 391 22.66 9.12 -19.04
N ASN A 392 21.90 10.02 -19.64
CA ASN A 392 22.27 10.80 -20.84
C ASN A 392 22.54 9.94 -22.10
N LYS A 393 22.06 8.73 -22.16
CA LYS A 393 22.17 7.87 -23.36
C LYS A 393 21.33 8.44 -24.50
N LEU A 394 21.86 8.25 -25.73
CA LEU A 394 21.12 8.57 -26.95
C LEU A 394 20.00 7.55 -27.17
N ASN A 395 18.77 8.00 -27.11
CA ASN A 395 17.57 7.22 -27.26
C ASN A 395 16.73 7.65 -28.46
N LYS A 396 16.00 6.70 -29.05
CA LYS A 396 15.04 7.00 -30.12
C LYS A 396 13.88 7.84 -29.58
N VAL A 397 13.61 8.98 -30.24
CA VAL A 397 12.55 9.91 -29.87
C VAL A 397 11.75 10.34 -31.12
N CYS A 398 10.55 10.86 -30.94
CA CYS A 398 9.79 11.43 -32.04
C CYS A 398 10.36 12.81 -32.44
N LYS A 399 9.99 13.27 -33.64
CA LYS A 399 10.44 14.56 -34.22
C LYS A 399 10.29 15.73 -33.23
N ASP A 400 9.11 15.91 -32.67
CA ASP A 400 8.81 17.02 -31.76
C ASP A 400 9.67 16.99 -30.49
N CYS A 401 9.83 15.81 -29.88
CA CYS A 401 10.68 15.65 -28.70
C CYS A 401 12.15 15.93 -29.03
N TYR A 402 12.62 15.54 -30.21
CA TYR A 402 13.98 15.84 -30.64
C TYR A 402 14.25 17.33 -30.69
N PHE A 403 13.35 18.13 -31.32
CA PHE A 403 13.51 19.57 -31.41
C PHE A 403 13.45 20.25 -30.03
N ILE A 404 12.51 19.84 -29.18
CA ILE A 404 12.41 20.39 -27.82
C ILE A 404 13.68 20.10 -27.01
N LEU A 405 14.22 18.87 -27.09
CA LEU A 405 15.38 18.45 -26.30
C LEU A 405 16.70 19.01 -26.81
N THR A 406 16.82 19.28 -28.12
CA THR A 406 18.06 19.79 -28.73
C THR A 406 18.10 21.29 -28.88
N GLY A 407 16.98 22.00 -28.63
CA GLY A 407 16.85 23.44 -28.82
C GLY A 407 16.95 23.88 -30.29
N ARG A 408 16.92 22.95 -31.23
CA ARG A 408 16.92 23.25 -32.67
C ARG A 408 15.49 23.62 -33.06
N ALA A 409 15.25 24.91 -33.30
CA ALA A 409 14.03 25.33 -34.00
C ALA A 409 14.11 24.82 -35.45
N ASP A 410 13.08 24.12 -35.91
CA ASP A 410 12.92 23.93 -37.36
C ASP A 410 12.87 25.32 -38.03
N ALA A 411 13.68 25.53 -39.05
CA ALA A 411 13.57 26.69 -39.94
C ALA A 411 12.24 26.68 -40.73
N GLU A 412 11.48 25.59 -40.65
CA GLU A 412 10.08 25.53 -41.07
C GLU A 412 9.21 25.77 -39.85
N GLU A 413 8.74 26.97 -39.63
CA GLU A 413 7.59 27.25 -38.81
C GLU A 413 6.52 26.17 -39.07
N PRO A 414 5.86 25.63 -38.01
CA PRO A 414 4.67 24.83 -38.24
C PRO A 414 3.75 25.72 -39.06
N VAL A 415 3.42 25.28 -40.26
CA VAL A 415 2.45 25.96 -41.13
C VAL A 415 1.19 26.19 -40.29
N SER A 416 1.19 27.34 -39.63
CA SER A 416 0.07 27.87 -38.88
C SER A 416 -1.00 28.15 -39.91
N GLY A 417 -1.95 27.24 -40.09
CA GLY A 417 -3.05 27.49 -41.01
C GLY A 417 -3.81 26.26 -41.48
N LYS A 418 -3.34 25.05 -41.33
CA LYS A 418 -4.23 23.89 -41.51
C LYS A 418 -5.17 23.84 -40.32
N LYS A 419 -6.40 24.35 -40.49
CA LYS A 419 -7.50 24.15 -39.54
C LYS A 419 -7.54 22.66 -39.20
N ARG A 420 -7.46 22.32 -37.90
CA ARG A 420 -7.66 20.94 -37.43
C ARG A 420 -9.01 20.48 -37.97
N GLY A 421 -9.03 19.37 -38.65
CA GLY A 421 -10.30 18.77 -39.09
C GLY A 421 -11.12 18.35 -37.86
N ILE A 422 -12.43 18.30 -38.00
CA ILE A 422 -13.38 17.93 -36.93
C ILE A 422 -13.04 16.58 -36.29
N LEU A 423 -12.41 15.66 -37.05
CA LEU A 423 -11.99 14.35 -36.59
C LEU A 423 -10.64 14.36 -35.86
N GLU A 424 -9.88 15.45 -35.90
CA GLU A 424 -8.54 15.55 -35.32
C GLU A 424 -8.56 15.94 -33.84
N ILE A 425 -9.32 15.17 -33.05
CA ILE A 425 -9.47 15.33 -31.59
C ILE A 425 -8.94 14.04 -30.94
N GLU A 426 -8.08 14.20 -29.96
CA GLU A 426 -7.47 13.06 -29.23
C GLU A 426 -8.52 12.38 -28.33
N ALA A 427 -8.70 11.06 -28.47
CA ALA A 427 -9.64 10.26 -27.68
C ALA A 427 -9.42 10.44 -26.18
N ALA A 428 -8.18 10.41 -25.71
CA ALA A 428 -7.84 10.61 -24.31
C ALA A 428 -8.26 11.98 -23.76
N GLN A 429 -8.20 13.04 -24.59
CA GLN A 429 -8.58 14.38 -24.20
C GLN A 429 -10.10 14.50 -24.01
N VAL A 430 -10.91 13.93 -24.93
CA VAL A 430 -12.36 13.99 -24.82
C VAL A 430 -12.93 12.99 -23.82
N SER A 431 -12.30 11.83 -23.66
CA SER A 431 -12.71 10.83 -22.67
C SER A 431 -12.54 11.35 -21.23
N GLY A 432 -11.50 12.13 -20.96
CA GLY A 432 -11.24 12.74 -19.66
C GLY A 432 -12.32 13.72 -19.19
N ASN A 433 -13.09 14.31 -20.13
CA ASN A 433 -14.20 15.21 -19.89
C ASN A 433 -15.44 14.74 -20.67
N SER A 434 -15.88 13.52 -20.43
CA SER A 434 -17.03 12.91 -21.10
C SER A 434 -18.17 12.63 -20.14
N PHE A 435 -19.42 12.63 -20.66
CA PHE A 435 -20.56 12.07 -19.96
C PHE A 435 -20.48 10.55 -19.91
N LEU A 436 -19.99 9.94 -21.01
CA LEU A 436 -19.83 8.49 -21.12
C LEU A 436 -18.75 8.19 -22.13
N CYS A 437 -17.90 7.20 -21.83
CA CYS A 437 -16.95 6.60 -22.75
C CYS A 437 -16.81 5.11 -22.46
N GLY A 438 -16.53 4.34 -23.50
CA GLY A 438 -16.35 2.89 -23.38
C GLY A 438 -16.31 2.18 -24.72
N PHE A 439 -15.95 0.89 -24.68
CA PHE A 439 -15.97 0.06 -25.87
C PHE A 439 -17.38 -0.42 -26.20
N LEU A 440 -17.73 -0.37 -27.48
CA LEU A 440 -18.91 -0.99 -28.06
C LEU A 440 -18.53 -1.73 -29.34
N GLN A 441 -19.27 -2.79 -29.68
CA GLN A 441 -19.22 -3.37 -31.01
C GLN A 441 -20.07 -2.50 -31.93
N TYR A 442 -19.54 -2.11 -33.07
CA TYR A 442 -20.17 -1.17 -33.99
C TYR A 442 -20.23 -1.72 -35.40
N SER A 443 -21.36 -1.53 -36.09
CA SER A 443 -21.51 -1.79 -37.50
C SER A 443 -22.51 -0.81 -38.15
N THR A 444 -22.31 -0.48 -39.44
CA THR A 444 -23.22 0.33 -40.26
C THR A 444 -24.06 -0.52 -41.19
N ASP A 445 -23.75 -1.80 -41.34
CA ASP A 445 -24.38 -2.71 -42.31
C ASP A 445 -24.35 -4.13 -41.81
N ARG A 446 -25.41 -4.88 -42.05
CA ARG A 446 -25.53 -6.29 -41.68
C ARG A 446 -24.51 -7.21 -42.40
N THR A 447 -23.96 -6.75 -43.52
CA THR A 447 -23.01 -7.50 -44.31
C THR A 447 -21.57 -7.31 -43.88
N LYS A 448 -21.27 -6.32 -43.02
CA LYS A 448 -19.94 -6.01 -42.52
C LYS A 448 -19.71 -6.60 -41.13
N PRO A 449 -18.53 -7.12 -40.83
CA PRO A 449 -18.22 -7.61 -39.52
C PRO A 449 -18.27 -6.44 -38.51
N CYS A 450 -18.81 -6.70 -37.32
CA CYS A 450 -18.77 -5.75 -36.20
C CYS A 450 -17.32 -5.41 -35.82
N GLN A 451 -17.07 -4.12 -35.62
CA GLN A 451 -15.77 -3.63 -35.15
C GLN A 451 -15.87 -3.16 -33.71
N ARG A 452 -14.93 -3.54 -32.86
CA ARG A 452 -14.80 -2.98 -31.53
C ARG A 452 -14.28 -1.56 -31.64
N VAL A 453 -15.03 -0.56 -31.17
CA VAL A 453 -14.70 0.86 -31.23
C VAL A 453 -14.76 1.47 -29.84
N TRP A 454 -13.92 2.47 -29.60
CA TRP A 454 -13.98 3.30 -28.41
C TRP A 454 -14.92 4.48 -28.66
N CYS A 455 -16.04 4.50 -27.97
CA CYS A 455 -17.10 5.49 -28.09
C CYS A 455 -16.98 6.56 -27.00
N VAL A 456 -17.19 7.84 -27.34
CA VAL A 456 -17.10 8.95 -26.38
C VAL A 456 -18.19 9.97 -26.66
N ILE A 457 -18.97 10.39 -25.63
CA ILE A 457 -19.85 11.53 -25.63
C ILE A 457 -19.24 12.58 -24.70
N PRO A 458 -18.56 13.63 -25.23
CA PRO A 458 -17.87 14.61 -24.39
C PRO A 458 -18.84 15.60 -23.73
N GLN A 459 -18.48 16.15 -22.56
CA GLN A 459 -19.31 17.10 -21.81
C GLN A 459 -19.48 18.44 -22.54
N HIS A 460 -18.47 18.89 -23.26
CA HIS A 460 -18.50 20.16 -23.99
C HIS A 460 -19.21 20.06 -25.34
N ASP A 461 -19.51 18.85 -25.81
CA ASP A 461 -20.19 18.57 -27.07
C ASP A 461 -21.08 17.33 -26.93
N ALA A 462 -22.04 17.39 -26.02
CA ALA A 462 -22.88 16.26 -25.63
C ALA A 462 -23.82 15.76 -26.76
N LEU A 463 -23.94 16.51 -27.85
CA LEU A 463 -24.76 16.14 -28.99
C LEU A 463 -24.00 15.37 -30.07
N VAL A 464 -22.73 15.01 -29.81
CA VAL A 464 -21.89 14.29 -30.76
C VAL A 464 -21.29 13.05 -30.11
N LEU A 465 -21.45 11.91 -30.77
CA LEU A 465 -20.80 10.66 -30.44
C LEU A 465 -19.54 10.48 -31.29
N TYR A 466 -18.37 10.45 -30.67
CA TYR A 466 -17.10 10.20 -31.35
C TYR A 466 -16.76 8.72 -31.28
N LEU A 467 -16.35 8.15 -32.42
CA LEU A 467 -15.90 6.75 -32.55
C LEU A 467 -14.41 6.72 -32.87
N TYR A 468 -13.64 6.07 -32.03
CA TYR A 468 -12.20 5.85 -32.18
C TYR A 468 -11.90 4.35 -32.30
N GLY A 469 -10.76 4.00 -32.87
CA GLY A 469 -10.30 2.61 -32.90
C GLY A 469 -9.81 2.13 -31.53
N ALA A 470 -9.28 3.07 -30.70
CA ALA A 470 -8.76 2.77 -29.39
C ALA A 470 -8.73 4.02 -28.47
N PRO A 471 -8.61 3.86 -27.14
CA PRO A 471 -8.72 4.95 -26.16
C PRO A 471 -7.67 6.07 -26.25
N GLN A 472 -6.54 5.82 -26.89
CA GLN A 472 -5.44 6.77 -27.05
C GLN A 472 -5.24 7.24 -28.50
N ASP A 473 -6.18 6.94 -29.40
CA ASP A 473 -6.12 7.42 -30.79
C ASP A 473 -6.23 8.95 -30.84
N VAL A 474 -5.46 9.56 -31.72
CA VAL A 474 -5.35 11.02 -31.88
C VAL A 474 -6.27 11.59 -32.97
N LYS A 475 -7.09 10.73 -33.57
CA LYS A 475 -8.08 11.09 -34.59
C LYS A 475 -9.25 10.11 -34.50
N ALA A 476 -10.49 10.67 -34.51
CA ALA A 476 -11.69 9.86 -34.59
C ALA A 476 -11.82 9.20 -35.99
N GLN A 477 -12.37 8.01 -36.02
CA GLN A 477 -12.70 7.32 -37.27
C GLN A 477 -13.99 7.84 -37.84
N CYS A 478 -14.95 8.19 -36.96
CA CYS A 478 -16.26 8.69 -37.32
C CYS A 478 -16.81 9.60 -36.21
N THR A 479 -17.68 10.51 -36.58
CA THR A 479 -18.53 11.28 -35.67
C THR A 479 -19.98 11.10 -36.04
N ILE A 480 -20.85 10.93 -35.04
CA ILE A 480 -22.29 10.81 -35.22
C ILE A 480 -22.94 11.97 -34.46
N PRO A 481 -23.48 13.00 -35.16
CA PRO A 481 -24.29 14.02 -34.51
C PRO A 481 -25.61 13.39 -34.05
N LEU A 482 -25.83 13.33 -32.73
CA LEU A 482 -26.94 12.58 -32.14
C LEU A 482 -28.30 13.23 -32.32
N LEU A 483 -28.35 14.54 -32.45
CA LEU A 483 -29.59 15.30 -32.57
C LEU A 483 -30.45 14.80 -33.74
N GLY A 484 -31.70 14.45 -33.46
CA GLY A 484 -32.68 14.02 -34.46
C GLY A 484 -32.55 12.55 -34.88
N TYR A 485 -31.68 11.78 -34.28
CA TYR A 485 -31.66 10.32 -34.44
C TYR A 485 -32.81 9.69 -33.63
N GLN A 486 -33.39 8.61 -34.15
CA GLN A 486 -34.28 7.72 -33.42
C GLN A 486 -33.47 6.62 -32.80
N VAL A 487 -33.71 6.36 -31.52
CA VAL A 487 -33.05 5.31 -30.76
C VAL A 487 -33.96 4.09 -30.70
N GLU A 488 -33.52 2.97 -31.24
CA GLU A 488 -34.25 1.71 -31.20
C GLU A 488 -33.54 0.74 -30.25
N ASP A 489 -34.25 0.35 -29.20
CA ASP A 489 -33.85 -0.75 -28.33
C ASP A 489 -34.21 -2.07 -29.02
N VAL A 490 -33.21 -2.81 -29.44
CA VAL A 490 -33.40 -4.07 -30.15
C VAL A 490 -33.75 -5.17 -29.15
N GLN A 491 -35.05 -5.44 -28.98
CA GLN A 491 -35.51 -6.60 -28.24
C GLN A 491 -35.08 -7.89 -28.94
N ARG A 492 -34.90 -9.00 -28.18
CA ARG A 492 -34.44 -10.31 -28.67
C ARG A 492 -34.99 -10.67 -30.04
N SER A 493 -34.16 -10.58 -31.07
CA SER A 493 -34.41 -11.17 -32.39
C SER A 493 -33.35 -12.23 -32.66
N VAL A 494 -33.62 -13.15 -33.57
CA VAL A 494 -32.67 -14.22 -33.95
C VAL A 494 -31.32 -13.65 -34.46
N ASP A 495 -31.30 -12.40 -34.89
CA ASP A 495 -30.16 -11.76 -35.56
C ASP A 495 -29.35 -10.79 -34.67
N HIS A 496 -29.82 -10.46 -33.46
CA HIS A 496 -29.15 -9.47 -32.59
C HIS A 496 -29.19 -9.87 -31.11
N PRO A 497 -28.05 -9.78 -30.38
CA PRO A 497 -28.04 -9.99 -28.94
C PRO A 497 -28.93 -8.95 -28.21
N PRO A 498 -29.49 -9.28 -27.06
CA PRO A 498 -30.34 -8.37 -26.28
C PRO A 498 -29.61 -7.11 -25.82
N THR A 499 -28.30 -7.12 -25.83
CA THR A 499 -27.43 -5.98 -25.48
C THR A 499 -27.22 -4.99 -26.60
N SER A 500 -27.97 -5.12 -27.72
CA SER A 500 -27.84 -4.26 -28.90
C SER A 500 -28.84 -3.11 -28.89
N PHE A 501 -28.47 -1.99 -29.52
CA PHE A 501 -29.33 -0.85 -29.81
C PHE A 501 -28.93 -0.22 -31.14
N ARG A 502 -29.86 0.58 -31.73
CA ARG A 502 -29.63 1.25 -33.03
C ARG A 502 -29.90 2.71 -32.93
N LEU A 503 -29.16 3.49 -33.72
CA LEU A 503 -29.40 4.87 -34.02
C LEU A 503 -29.84 4.98 -35.49
N CYS A 504 -31.05 5.42 -35.75
CA CYS A 504 -31.64 5.50 -37.08
C CYS A 504 -31.99 6.94 -37.45
N GLN A 505 -31.53 7.39 -38.61
CA GLN A 505 -31.90 8.68 -39.18
C GLN A 505 -31.93 8.56 -40.70
N SER A 506 -33.12 8.71 -41.30
CA SER A 506 -33.31 8.62 -42.75
C SER A 506 -32.71 7.34 -43.36
N LYS A 507 -31.55 7.49 -44.04
CA LYS A 507 -30.82 6.38 -44.67
C LYS A 507 -29.63 5.87 -43.84
N SER A 508 -29.34 6.51 -42.71
CA SER A 508 -28.21 6.17 -41.85
C SER A 508 -28.66 5.30 -40.68
N VAL A 509 -28.07 4.12 -40.55
CA VAL A 509 -28.31 3.19 -39.44
C VAL A 509 -26.98 2.84 -38.82
N HIS A 510 -26.87 3.04 -37.53
CA HIS A 510 -25.71 2.70 -36.72
C HIS A 510 -26.13 1.68 -35.67
N CYS A 511 -25.53 0.49 -35.71
CA CYS A 511 -25.82 -0.59 -34.78
C CYS A 511 -24.69 -0.68 -33.76
N PHE A 512 -25.06 -0.73 -32.47
CA PHE A 512 -24.15 -0.89 -31.34
C PHE A 512 -24.53 -2.09 -30.52
N THR A 513 -23.54 -2.81 -30.01
CA THR A 513 -23.73 -3.92 -29.07
C THR A 513 -22.80 -3.72 -27.89
N ALA A 514 -23.34 -3.73 -26.69
CA ALA A 514 -22.60 -3.63 -25.44
C ALA A 514 -22.24 -5.04 -24.93
N ASP A 515 -21.24 -5.13 -24.04
CA ASP A 515 -20.83 -6.40 -23.45
C ASP A 515 -21.87 -6.91 -22.44
N THR A 516 -22.60 -6.01 -21.75
CA THR A 516 -23.66 -6.35 -20.78
C THR A 516 -24.90 -5.48 -20.98
N GLU A 517 -26.06 -5.95 -20.47
CA GLU A 517 -27.30 -5.19 -20.47
C GLU A 517 -27.19 -3.88 -19.67
N GLU A 518 -26.46 -3.91 -18.57
CA GLU A 518 -26.23 -2.72 -17.73
C GLU A 518 -25.48 -1.63 -18.49
N VAL A 519 -24.43 -2.00 -19.21
CA VAL A 519 -23.67 -1.06 -20.07
C VAL A 519 -24.56 -0.50 -21.15
N LYS A 520 -25.39 -1.32 -21.81
CA LYS A 520 -26.38 -0.86 -22.79
C LYS A 520 -27.30 0.20 -22.21
N LEU A 521 -27.89 -0.07 -21.04
CA LEU A 521 -28.83 0.85 -20.39
C LEU A 521 -28.17 2.20 -20.04
N ARG A 522 -26.92 2.19 -19.61
CA ARG A 522 -26.16 3.42 -19.38
C ARG A 522 -26.01 4.24 -20.66
N TRP A 523 -25.64 3.60 -21.76
CA TRP A 523 -25.54 4.27 -23.07
C TRP A 523 -26.88 4.82 -23.52
N LEU A 524 -27.95 4.05 -23.47
CA LEU A 524 -29.30 4.47 -23.85
C LEU A 524 -29.77 5.69 -23.05
N LYS A 525 -29.53 5.71 -21.72
CA LYS A 525 -29.89 6.83 -20.84
C LYS A 525 -29.28 8.16 -21.28
N VAL A 526 -28.02 8.15 -21.67
CA VAL A 526 -27.29 9.34 -22.13
C VAL A 526 -27.73 9.74 -23.57
N ILE A 527 -27.80 8.75 -24.44
CA ILE A 527 -28.15 8.98 -25.86
C ILE A 527 -29.58 9.50 -26.02
N HIS A 528 -30.56 8.95 -25.26
CA HIS A 528 -31.96 9.43 -25.33
C HIS A 528 -32.09 10.92 -25.01
N LYS A 529 -31.33 11.46 -24.05
CA LYS A 529 -31.28 12.89 -23.77
C LYS A 529 -30.64 13.69 -24.92
N ALA A 530 -29.52 13.19 -25.43
CA ALA A 530 -28.77 13.85 -26.49
C ALA A 530 -29.53 13.95 -27.81
N VAL A 531 -30.31 12.93 -28.20
CA VAL A 531 -31.07 12.92 -29.47
C VAL A 531 -32.23 13.92 -29.50
N ILE A 532 -32.76 14.31 -28.33
CA ILE A 532 -33.80 15.35 -28.20
C ILE A 532 -33.23 16.75 -27.87
N GLY A 533 -31.90 16.86 -27.79
CA GLY A 533 -31.19 18.11 -27.51
C GLY A 533 -31.13 18.50 -26.05
N GLU A 534 -31.46 17.59 -25.13
CA GLU A 534 -31.30 17.78 -23.68
C GLU A 534 -29.88 17.42 -23.25
N MET A 535 -29.29 18.25 -22.36
CA MET A 535 -27.99 17.97 -21.80
C MET A 535 -28.13 16.84 -20.75
N PRO A 536 -27.31 15.78 -20.83
CA PRO A 536 -27.26 14.78 -19.79
C PRO A 536 -26.83 15.41 -18.46
N GLU A 537 -27.47 15.03 -17.35
CA GLU A 537 -27.03 15.46 -16.04
C GLU A 537 -25.69 14.82 -15.68
N CYS A 538 -24.76 15.64 -15.21
CA CYS A 538 -23.48 15.14 -14.69
C CYS A 538 -23.76 14.38 -13.37
N GLN A 539 -23.80 13.04 -13.41
CA GLN A 539 -23.86 12.23 -12.19
C GLN A 539 -22.48 12.27 -11.54
N THR A 540 -22.27 13.22 -10.61
CA THR A 540 -21.30 13.03 -9.54
C THR A 540 -21.81 11.88 -8.69
N LEU A 541 -21.27 10.67 -8.89
CA LEU A 541 -21.51 9.53 -8.01
C LEU A 541 -21.18 9.97 -6.59
N SER A 542 -22.21 10.21 -5.76
CA SER A 542 -22.03 10.43 -4.34
C SER A 542 -21.59 9.11 -3.72
N LYS A 543 -20.62 9.17 -2.82
CA LYS A 543 -20.13 7.98 -2.07
C LYS A 543 -21.22 7.24 -1.27
N GLN A 544 -22.45 7.75 -1.24
CA GLN A 544 -23.61 7.16 -0.58
C GLN A 544 -24.31 6.10 -1.43
N ASP A 545 -24.33 6.25 -2.76
CA ASP A 545 -25.03 5.30 -3.64
C ASP A 545 -24.28 3.95 -3.75
N VAL A 546 -22.97 3.96 -3.68
CA VAL A 546 -22.13 2.73 -3.68
C VAL A 546 -22.32 1.91 -2.39
N ARG A 547 -22.66 2.54 -1.25
CA ARG A 547 -22.89 1.83 0.01
C ARG A 547 -24.28 1.18 0.11
N VAL A 548 -25.25 1.66 -0.63
CA VAL A 548 -26.62 1.11 -0.64
C VAL A 548 -26.68 -0.14 -1.53
N GLU A 549 -25.99 -0.14 -2.69
CA GLU A 549 -25.92 -1.32 -3.57
C GLU A 549 -25.14 -2.48 -2.95
N GLN A 550 -24.06 -2.21 -2.19
CA GLN A 550 -23.34 -3.25 -1.45
C GLN A 550 -24.14 -3.85 -0.29
N ARG A 551 -25.11 -3.12 0.30
CA ARG A 551 -25.99 -3.66 1.34
C ARG A 551 -27.14 -4.52 0.78
N MET A 552 -27.56 -4.29 -0.44
CA MET A 552 -28.62 -5.09 -1.08
C MET A 552 -28.09 -6.42 -1.64
N SER A 553 -26.82 -6.52 -2.04
CA SER A 553 -26.23 -7.77 -2.51
C SER A 553 -25.87 -8.77 -1.39
N VAL A 554 -25.82 -8.32 -0.13
CA VAL A 554 -25.54 -9.18 1.04
C VAL A 554 -26.81 -9.70 1.70
N ALA A 555 -28.00 -9.11 1.40
CA ALA A 555 -29.27 -9.49 2.00
C ALA A 555 -30.05 -10.57 1.22
N GLY A 556 -29.54 -11.07 0.09
CA GLY A 556 -30.20 -12.04 -0.77
C GLY A 556 -29.79 -13.51 -0.60
N GLY A 557 -29.06 -13.87 0.45
CA GLY A 557 -28.57 -15.21 0.71
C GLY A 557 -29.09 -15.76 2.05
N GLY A 558 -30.41 -15.88 2.23
CA GLY A 558 -31.01 -16.55 3.38
C GLY A 558 -31.21 -18.02 3.05
N SER A 559 -30.54 -18.88 3.75
CA SER A 559 -30.64 -20.33 3.73
C SER A 559 -31.95 -20.82 4.31
N GLU A 560 -32.58 -21.73 3.63
CA GLU A 560 -33.56 -22.68 4.23
C GLU A 560 -32.78 -23.84 4.84
N ASP A 561 -32.79 -23.92 6.16
CA ASP A 561 -32.37 -25.10 6.92
C ASP A 561 -33.58 -26.00 7.11
N GLU A 562 -33.60 -27.13 6.46
CA GLU A 562 -34.47 -28.26 6.80
C GLU A 562 -33.79 -29.17 7.82
N THR A 563 -34.39 -29.19 8.99
CA THR A 563 -34.15 -30.17 10.05
C THR A 563 -34.64 -31.57 9.62
N ILE A 564 -33.77 -32.57 9.71
CA ILE A 564 -34.16 -33.98 9.79
C ILE A 564 -33.54 -34.58 11.06
N GLU A 565 -34.43 -34.96 11.96
CA GLU A 565 -34.19 -35.83 13.11
C GLU A 565 -33.99 -37.29 12.68
N ASP A 566 -33.34 -38.04 13.56
CA ASP A 566 -33.35 -39.47 13.82
C ASP A 566 -32.65 -40.46 12.85
N ARG A 567 -31.53 -40.94 13.26
CA ARG A 567 -31.27 -42.28 13.85
C ARG A 567 -29.77 -42.55 14.04
#